data_ec4ee4a4a67268657e81c08acad9b1fe
#
_entry.id   ec4ee4a4a67268657e81c08acad9b1fe
#
_cell.length_a   1.000
_cell.length_b   1.000
_cell.length_c   1.000
_cell.angle_alpha   90.00
_cell.angle_beta   90.00
_cell.angle_gamma   90.00
#
_symmetry.space_group_name_H-M   'P 1'
#
loop_
_entity.id
_entity.type
_entity.pdbx_description
1 polymer ?
#
loop_
_entity_poly.entity_id
_entity_poly.type
_entity_poly.pdbx_seq_one_letter_code
_entity_poly.pdbx_strand_id
1 'polypeptide(L)'
;MPARPRGRQQDPLAEYRAKRHPARTAEPDADVAEAPPEVPLPMLATAGELPPAEDDAAWGYEFKWDGVRAVAAVHDGVLRLTSRKGTDITVRYPEVARLPAGLAGHDVVVDGEIVAMDAAGRPDFGVLQNRMHRTGPEVPRMAAEKPVTFLVFDLLSCDGEDLLDRPYQERRTRLDALGPTGQRWVTTPWFQGTGAGHRGGVGAGVHAASQENGLEGIVAKRLASTYRPGLRSPDWRKIKNIRTQSVVVGGWRPGQGRRAGGIGSLLVGVPDDEGRLIYVGHVGTGFSDQELRDLQRMLTPRATGPFDGVLPREVTRDAHWVEPDLVGEVAHTEWTAESRLRHPAWRGVRDDLEPDDVVVEP
;
A
#
# COMPACT_ATOMS: atom_id res chain seq x y z
N MET A 1 -34.15 31.78 34.81
CA MET A 1 -34.41 30.34 35.05
C MET A 1 -33.09 29.59 35.01
N PRO A 2 -32.64 28.95 36.08
CA PRO A 2 -31.36 28.26 36.11
C PRO A 2 -31.47 26.88 35.42
N ALA A 3 -30.43 26.51 34.68
CA ALA A 3 -30.29 25.26 33.95
C ALA A 3 -30.22 24.06 34.91
N ARG A 4 -30.93 22.98 34.57
CA ARG A 4 -30.90 21.70 35.31
C ARG A 4 -29.56 21.00 35.12
N PRO A 5 -28.97 20.38 36.14
CA PRO A 5 -27.76 19.60 36.02
C PRO A 5 -28.03 18.31 35.26
N ARG A 6 -27.13 17.96 34.31
CA ARG A 6 -27.13 16.67 33.58
C ARG A 6 -26.87 15.54 34.59
N GLY A 7 -27.77 14.58 34.67
CA GLY A 7 -27.64 13.40 35.49
C GLY A 7 -26.38 12.59 35.12
N ARG A 8 -25.62 12.17 36.13
CA ARG A 8 -24.53 11.19 35.99
C ARG A 8 -25.12 9.91 35.42
N GLN A 9 -24.60 9.50 34.28
CA GLN A 9 -24.83 8.16 33.72
C GLN A 9 -24.33 7.15 34.76
N GLN A 10 -25.20 6.35 35.33
CA GLN A 10 -24.83 5.28 36.27
C GLN A 10 -24.09 4.21 35.45
N ASP A 11 -22.89 3.84 35.87
CA ASP A 11 -22.09 2.74 35.31
C ASP A 11 -22.87 1.43 35.61
N PRO A 12 -23.37 0.72 34.56
CA PRO A 12 -24.16 -0.49 34.75
C PRO A 12 -23.40 -1.66 35.38
N LEU A 13 -22.09 -1.56 35.53
CA LEU A 13 -21.21 -2.57 36.12
C LEU A 13 -20.73 -2.19 37.54
N ALA A 14 -21.11 -1.05 38.06
CA ALA A 14 -20.68 -0.60 39.39
C ALA A 14 -21.05 -1.57 40.52
N GLU A 15 -22.27 -2.16 40.49
CA GLU A 15 -22.70 -3.17 41.48
C GLU A 15 -21.95 -4.52 41.33
N TYR A 16 -21.57 -4.90 40.12
CA TYR A 16 -20.78 -6.06 39.87
C TYR A 16 -19.35 -5.91 40.36
N ARG A 17 -18.73 -4.76 40.13
CA ARG A 17 -17.39 -4.42 40.63
C ARG A 17 -17.33 -4.36 42.17
N ALA A 18 -18.36 -3.85 42.82
CA ALA A 18 -18.43 -3.76 44.29
C ALA A 18 -18.56 -5.12 45.00
N LYS A 19 -19.00 -6.16 44.31
CA LYS A 19 -19.15 -7.54 44.82
C LYS A 19 -17.94 -8.44 44.54
N ARG A 20 -16.93 -7.95 43.81
CA ARG A 20 -15.74 -8.69 43.46
C ARG A 20 -14.70 -8.66 44.58
N HIS A 21 -14.32 -9.83 45.07
CA HIS A 21 -13.18 -9.99 45.98
C HIS A 21 -11.98 -10.57 45.19
N PRO A 22 -10.95 -9.76 44.88
CA PRO A 22 -9.82 -10.16 44.04
C PRO A 22 -9.05 -11.38 44.55
N ALA A 23 -9.11 -11.65 45.87
CA ALA A 23 -8.40 -12.77 46.47
C ALA A 23 -9.11 -14.14 46.38
N ARG A 24 -10.27 -14.25 45.72
CA ARG A 24 -11.07 -15.49 45.67
C ARG A 24 -11.47 -15.96 44.27
N THR A 25 -11.20 -15.21 43.22
CA THR A 25 -11.51 -15.59 41.84
C THR A 25 -10.22 -15.66 41.02
N ALA A 26 -9.92 -16.84 40.45
CA ALA A 26 -8.79 -17.07 39.57
C ALA A 26 -9.03 -16.52 38.12
N GLU A 27 -9.88 -15.50 37.99
CA GLU A 27 -10.10 -14.83 36.70
C GLU A 27 -9.09 -13.68 36.56
N PRO A 28 -8.41 -13.53 35.41
CA PRO A 28 -7.50 -12.43 35.16
C PRO A 28 -8.27 -11.08 35.24
N ASP A 29 -7.63 -10.07 35.84
CA ASP A 29 -8.15 -8.70 35.86
C ASP A 29 -8.38 -8.22 34.43
N ALA A 30 -9.62 -7.94 34.07
CA ALA A 30 -9.99 -7.41 32.74
C ALA A 30 -9.56 -5.94 32.52
N ASP A 31 -8.83 -5.36 33.47
CA ASP A 31 -8.49 -3.93 33.48
C ASP A 31 -7.00 -3.63 33.15
N VAL A 32 -6.21 -4.63 32.72
CA VAL A 32 -4.85 -4.43 32.25
C VAL A 32 -4.63 -5.26 30.97
N ALA A 33 -5.48 -5.06 29.98
CA ALA A 33 -5.02 -5.29 28.61
C ALA A 33 -4.10 -4.09 28.29
N GLU A 34 -2.80 -4.32 28.32
CA GLU A 34 -1.85 -3.36 27.76
C GLU A 34 -2.38 -2.94 26.38
N ALA A 35 -2.44 -1.63 26.15
CA ALA A 35 -2.86 -1.15 24.83
C ALA A 35 -1.98 -1.81 23.78
N PRO A 36 -2.54 -2.36 22.70
CA PRO A 36 -1.72 -3.00 21.67
C PRO A 36 -0.61 -2.03 21.24
N PRO A 37 0.61 -2.52 21.00
CA PRO A 37 1.75 -1.67 20.66
C PRO A 37 1.36 -0.75 19.50
N GLU A 38 1.80 0.51 19.57
CA GLU A 38 1.56 1.48 18.50
C GLU A 38 2.24 0.97 17.23
N VAL A 39 1.43 0.73 16.17
CA VAL A 39 1.95 0.21 14.91
C VAL A 39 2.51 1.38 14.11
N PRO A 40 3.82 1.42 13.81
CA PRO A 40 4.40 2.52 13.08
C PRO A 40 3.87 2.58 11.63
N LEU A 41 3.77 3.80 11.07
CA LEU A 41 3.50 3.95 9.64
C LEU A 41 4.70 3.43 8.83
N PRO A 42 4.47 2.81 7.66
CA PRO A 42 5.56 2.27 6.86
C PRO A 42 6.48 3.36 6.29
N MET A 43 7.79 3.08 6.28
CA MET A 43 8.78 3.89 5.57
C MET A 43 8.59 3.79 4.07
N LEU A 44 8.79 4.91 3.35
CA LEU A 44 8.52 5.03 1.91
C LEU A 44 9.79 5.15 1.09
N ALA A 45 9.84 4.44 -0.04
CA ALA A 45 10.92 4.57 -1.00
C ALA A 45 10.75 5.81 -1.91
N THR A 46 11.87 6.40 -2.35
CA THR A 46 11.90 7.38 -3.44
C THR A 46 12.00 6.67 -4.80
N ALA A 47 11.51 7.29 -5.86
CA ALA A 47 11.86 6.86 -7.20
C ALA A 47 13.35 7.16 -7.47
N GLY A 48 14.02 6.32 -8.24
CA GLY A 48 15.42 6.51 -8.54
C GLY A 48 15.97 5.48 -9.50
N GLU A 49 17.26 5.62 -9.81
CA GLU A 49 18.01 4.68 -10.63
C GLU A 49 18.77 3.68 -9.76
N LEU A 50 19.22 2.61 -10.41
CA LEU A 50 20.11 1.63 -9.77
C LEU A 50 21.31 2.35 -9.15
N PRO A 51 21.72 1.98 -7.93
CA PRO A 51 23.02 2.40 -7.41
C PRO A 51 24.15 2.05 -8.38
N PRO A 52 25.17 2.92 -8.50
CA PRO A 52 26.37 2.61 -9.29
C PRO A 52 27.01 1.30 -8.83
N ALA A 53 27.62 0.55 -9.77
CA ALA A 53 28.21 -0.75 -9.48
C ALA A 53 29.36 -0.68 -8.42
N GLU A 54 30.06 0.45 -8.34
CA GLU A 54 31.06 0.71 -7.30
C GLU A 54 30.47 0.82 -5.89
N ASP A 55 29.22 1.24 -5.78
CA ASP A 55 28.49 1.39 -4.51
C ASP A 55 27.68 0.14 -4.15
N ASP A 56 27.63 -0.87 -5.02
CA ASP A 56 26.78 -2.06 -4.91
C ASP A 56 26.84 -2.70 -3.51
N ALA A 57 28.04 -2.82 -2.93
CA ALA A 57 28.27 -3.42 -1.60
C ALA A 57 27.57 -2.68 -0.44
N ALA A 58 27.11 -1.44 -0.63
CA ALA A 58 26.39 -0.67 0.38
C ALA A 58 24.88 -0.89 0.33
N TRP A 59 24.38 -1.72 -0.60
CA TRP A 59 22.96 -1.88 -0.89
C TRP A 59 22.51 -3.33 -0.79
N GLY A 60 21.25 -3.51 -0.35
CA GLY A 60 20.48 -4.74 -0.50
C GLY A 60 19.37 -4.52 -1.51
N TYR A 61 19.03 -5.54 -2.28
CA TYR A 61 18.05 -5.49 -3.35
C TYR A 61 16.94 -6.48 -3.09
N GLU A 62 15.71 -6.03 -3.24
CA GLU A 62 14.50 -6.84 -3.13
C GLU A 62 13.63 -6.65 -4.36
N PHE A 63 12.82 -7.66 -4.72
CA PHE A 63 11.79 -7.47 -5.73
C PHE A 63 10.73 -6.47 -5.23
N LYS A 64 10.29 -5.59 -6.11
CA LYS A 64 9.16 -4.72 -5.84
C LYS A 64 7.86 -5.45 -6.17
N TRP A 65 7.13 -5.79 -5.13
CA TRP A 65 5.86 -6.47 -5.24
C TRP A 65 4.74 -5.49 -5.53
N ASP A 66 3.82 -5.86 -6.42
CA ASP A 66 2.64 -5.07 -6.77
C ASP A 66 1.45 -5.51 -5.91
N GLY A 67 1.15 -4.75 -4.86
CA GLY A 67 0.17 -5.14 -3.86
C GLY A 67 -0.30 -3.99 -2.98
N VAL A 68 -0.71 -4.33 -1.76
CA VAL A 68 -1.12 -3.39 -0.70
C VAL A 68 -0.14 -3.48 0.45
N ARG A 69 0.53 -2.35 0.75
CA ARG A 69 1.41 -2.25 1.90
C ARG A 69 0.67 -2.47 3.20
N ALA A 70 1.21 -3.34 4.04
CA ALA A 70 0.70 -3.57 5.37
C ALA A 70 1.81 -3.73 6.40
N VAL A 71 1.60 -3.15 7.58
CA VAL A 71 2.39 -3.46 8.77
C VAL A 71 1.58 -4.41 9.63
N ALA A 72 2.16 -5.56 9.97
CA ALA A 72 1.55 -6.56 10.82
C ALA A 72 2.17 -6.48 12.22
N ALA A 73 1.34 -6.24 13.24
CA ALA A 73 1.71 -6.39 14.64
C ALA A 73 1.11 -7.68 15.19
N VAL A 74 1.93 -8.49 15.81
CA VAL A 74 1.52 -9.68 16.56
C VAL A 74 1.91 -9.48 18.00
N HIS A 75 0.92 -9.56 18.89
CA HIS A 75 1.11 -9.46 20.34
C HIS A 75 0.17 -10.45 21.03
N ASP A 76 0.71 -11.25 21.97
CA ASP A 76 -0.04 -12.31 22.67
C ASP A 76 -0.82 -13.24 21.71
N GLY A 77 -0.23 -13.53 20.55
CA GLY A 77 -0.85 -14.38 19.52
C GLY A 77 -2.00 -13.71 18.74
N VAL A 78 -2.25 -12.41 18.95
CA VAL A 78 -3.26 -11.64 18.22
C VAL A 78 -2.60 -10.83 17.10
N LEU A 79 -3.12 -10.98 15.87
CA LEU A 79 -2.69 -10.23 14.69
C LEU A 79 -3.49 -8.94 14.53
N ARG A 80 -2.80 -7.85 14.26
CA ARG A 80 -3.36 -6.61 13.72
C ARG A 80 -2.62 -6.23 12.45
N LEU A 81 -3.36 -6.01 11.36
CA LEU A 81 -2.83 -5.48 10.10
C LEU A 81 -3.23 -4.02 9.94
N THR A 82 -2.26 -3.15 9.67
CA THR A 82 -2.53 -1.75 9.36
C THR A 82 -2.06 -1.41 7.96
N SER A 83 -2.85 -0.61 7.25
CA SER A 83 -2.50 -0.10 5.92
C SER A 83 -1.40 0.97 6.00
N ARG A 84 -0.94 1.44 4.83
CA ARG A 84 0.00 2.56 4.70
C ARG A 84 -0.41 3.81 5.49
N LYS A 85 -1.73 4.06 5.65
CA LYS A 85 -2.28 5.21 6.40
C LYS A 85 -2.57 4.89 7.87
N GLY A 86 -2.20 3.72 8.37
CA GLY A 86 -2.49 3.29 9.73
C GLY A 86 -3.92 2.78 9.95
N THR A 87 -4.74 2.68 8.89
CA THR A 87 -6.09 2.12 8.99
C THR A 87 -6.02 0.63 9.27
N ASP A 88 -6.81 0.13 10.22
CA ASP A 88 -6.94 -1.31 10.48
C ASP A 88 -7.63 -2.01 9.30
N ILE A 89 -6.93 -2.96 8.71
CA ILE A 89 -7.39 -3.76 7.58
C ILE A 89 -7.46 -5.25 7.89
N THR A 90 -7.31 -5.64 9.15
CA THR A 90 -7.25 -7.04 9.60
C THR A 90 -8.43 -7.86 9.10
N VAL A 91 -9.66 -7.32 9.22
CA VAL A 91 -10.89 -8.02 8.79
C VAL A 91 -10.98 -8.26 7.27
N ARG A 92 -10.21 -7.54 6.48
CA ARG A 92 -10.21 -7.67 5.00
C ARG A 92 -9.43 -8.90 4.51
N TYR A 93 -8.49 -9.39 5.33
CA TYR A 93 -7.54 -10.45 4.95
C TYR A 93 -7.49 -11.58 5.99
N PRO A 94 -8.62 -12.29 6.21
CA PRO A 94 -8.71 -13.33 7.25
C PRO A 94 -7.75 -14.50 7.01
N GLU A 95 -7.29 -14.72 5.78
CA GLU A 95 -6.31 -15.74 5.45
C GLU A 95 -4.92 -15.49 6.06
N VAL A 96 -4.60 -14.25 6.40
CA VAL A 96 -3.34 -13.88 7.09
C VAL A 96 -3.46 -14.05 8.61
N ALA A 97 -4.66 -14.23 9.15
CA ALA A 97 -4.92 -14.30 10.60
C ALA A 97 -4.14 -15.40 11.33
N ARG A 98 -3.59 -16.38 10.62
CA ARG A 98 -2.75 -17.44 11.19
C ARG A 98 -1.25 -17.10 11.24
N LEU A 99 -0.84 -15.90 10.85
CA LEU A 99 0.55 -15.44 10.92
C LEU A 99 1.18 -15.68 12.31
N PRO A 100 0.49 -15.42 13.45
CA PRO A 100 1.04 -15.66 14.77
C PRO A 100 1.53 -17.10 14.98
N ALA A 101 0.83 -18.10 14.42
CA ALA A 101 1.23 -19.49 14.53
C ALA A 101 2.56 -19.81 13.81
N GLY A 102 2.96 -19.00 12.82
CA GLY A 102 4.23 -19.12 12.10
C GLY A 102 5.40 -18.39 12.77
N LEU A 103 5.15 -17.71 13.89
CA LEU A 103 6.15 -16.90 14.60
C LEU A 103 6.68 -17.56 15.89
N ALA A 104 6.34 -18.83 16.13
CA ALA A 104 6.81 -19.62 17.28
C ALA A 104 6.59 -18.95 18.65
N GLY A 105 5.58 -18.08 18.78
CA GLY A 105 5.26 -17.37 20.02
C GLY A 105 5.96 -16.03 20.20
N HIS A 106 6.72 -15.57 19.22
CA HIS A 106 7.34 -14.24 19.26
C HIS A 106 6.32 -13.14 19.03
N ASP A 107 6.43 -12.07 19.79
CA ASP A 107 5.74 -10.80 19.57
C ASP A 107 6.54 -9.95 18.58
N VAL A 108 5.93 -9.55 17.47
CA VAL A 108 6.67 -8.86 16.41
C VAL A 108 5.85 -7.73 15.78
N VAL A 109 6.56 -6.75 15.24
CA VAL A 109 6.03 -5.82 14.25
C VAL A 109 6.84 -6.00 12.97
N VAL A 110 6.18 -6.39 11.89
CA VAL A 110 6.80 -6.64 10.59
C VAL A 110 6.15 -5.81 9.50
N ASP A 111 6.96 -5.41 8.52
CA ASP A 111 6.54 -4.66 7.35
C ASP A 111 6.51 -5.56 6.13
N GLY A 112 5.49 -5.42 5.30
CA GLY A 112 5.29 -6.32 4.17
C GLY A 112 4.31 -5.78 3.12
N GLU A 113 4.09 -6.61 2.10
CA GLU A 113 3.14 -6.35 1.02
C GLU A 113 2.11 -7.48 0.95
N ILE A 114 0.83 -7.15 0.93
CA ILE A 114 -0.25 -8.11 0.67
C ILE A 114 -0.41 -8.20 -0.84
N VAL A 115 -0.26 -9.39 -1.41
CA VAL A 115 -0.39 -9.63 -2.85
C VAL A 115 -1.42 -10.72 -3.13
N ALA A 116 -2.12 -10.61 -4.25
CA ALA A 116 -2.84 -11.72 -4.86
C ALA A 116 -2.02 -12.24 -6.04
N MET A 117 -2.10 -13.55 -6.29
CA MET A 117 -1.38 -14.19 -7.39
C MET A 117 -2.36 -14.59 -8.50
N ASP A 118 -1.92 -14.47 -9.75
CA ASP A 118 -2.61 -15.04 -10.91
C ASP A 118 -2.45 -16.58 -10.95
N ALA A 119 -3.05 -17.21 -11.95
CA ALA A 119 -2.97 -18.67 -12.13
C ALA A 119 -1.54 -19.15 -12.46
N ALA A 120 -0.65 -18.26 -12.88
CA ALA A 120 0.76 -18.55 -13.15
C ALA A 120 1.68 -18.28 -11.95
N GLY A 121 1.10 -17.86 -10.79
CA GLY A 121 1.85 -17.53 -9.58
C GLY A 121 2.54 -16.18 -9.62
N ARG A 122 2.13 -15.26 -10.48
CA ARG A 122 2.65 -13.89 -10.55
C ARG A 122 1.72 -12.93 -9.81
N PRO A 123 2.26 -11.87 -9.16
CA PRO A 123 1.44 -10.83 -8.57
C PRO A 123 0.49 -10.21 -9.59
N ASP A 124 -0.80 -10.11 -9.21
CA ASP A 124 -1.86 -9.50 -10.00
C ASP A 124 -2.66 -8.52 -9.15
N PHE A 125 -2.34 -7.23 -9.30
CA PHE A 125 -3.00 -6.16 -8.58
C PHE A 125 -4.50 -6.06 -8.93
N GLY A 126 -4.91 -6.37 -10.17
CA GLY A 126 -6.30 -6.37 -10.58
C GLY A 126 -7.15 -7.41 -9.82
N VAL A 127 -6.57 -8.57 -9.50
CA VAL A 127 -7.21 -9.57 -8.63
C VAL A 127 -7.35 -9.05 -7.21
N LEU A 128 -6.30 -8.41 -6.67
CA LEU A 128 -6.27 -7.86 -5.32
C LEU A 128 -7.25 -6.69 -5.16
N GLN A 129 -7.33 -5.81 -6.14
CA GLN A 129 -8.16 -4.61 -6.14
C GLN A 129 -9.64 -4.91 -5.85
N ASN A 130 -10.17 -6.03 -6.36
CA ASN A 130 -11.54 -6.43 -6.07
C ASN A 130 -11.80 -6.76 -4.59
N ARG A 131 -10.73 -6.89 -3.77
CA ARG A 131 -10.80 -7.23 -2.35
C ARG A 131 -10.50 -6.06 -1.42
N MET A 132 -9.74 -5.06 -1.88
CA MET A 132 -9.18 -3.98 -1.04
C MET A 132 -10.23 -3.23 -0.21
N HIS A 133 -11.45 -3.04 -0.76
CA HIS A 133 -12.53 -2.27 -0.13
C HIS A 133 -13.60 -3.13 0.55
N ARG A 134 -13.39 -4.44 0.66
CA ARG A 134 -14.43 -5.36 1.17
C ARG A 134 -14.25 -5.61 2.67
N THR A 135 -15.34 -5.41 3.42
CA THR A 135 -15.39 -5.65 4.88
C THR A 135 -16.65 -6.43 5.29
N GLY A 136 -17.49 -6.79 4.32
CA GLY A 136 -18.77 -7.43 4.54
C GLY A 136 -18.72 -8.97 4.66
N PRO A 137 -19.88 -9.63 4.74
CA PRO A 137 -20.00 -11.09 4.91
C PRO A 137 -19.46 -11.89 3.71
N GLU A 138 -19.19 -11.23 2.58
CA GLU A 138 -18.56 -11.82 1.39
C GLU A 138 -17.05 -12.09 1.53
N VAL A 139 -16.37 -11.45 2.50
CA VAL A 139 -14.91 -11.54 2.65
C VAL A 139 -14.42 -12.98 2.82
N PRO A 140 -15.00 -13.85 3.66
CA PRO A 140 -14.53 -15.23 3.80
C PRO A 140 -14.62 -16.03 2.49
N ARG A 141 -15.68 -15.84 1.71
CA ARG A 141 -15.83 -16.49 0.40
C ARG A 141 -14.77 -15.99 -0.57
N MET A 142 -14.56 -14.68 -0.65
CA MET A 142 -13.55 -14.09 -1.52
C MET A 142 -12.13 -14.51 -1.14
N ALA A 143 -11.85 -14.65 0.17
CA ALA A 143 -10.58 -15.15 0.68
C ALA A 143 -10.29 -16.60 0.27
N ALA A 144 -11.35 -17.42 0.16
CA ALA A 144 -11.23 -18.80 -0.31
C ALA A 144 -11.06 -18.89 -1.84
N GLU A 145 -11.77 -18.04 -2.61
CA GLU A 145 -11.73 -18.05 -4.08
C GLU A 145 -10.46 -17.40 -4.64
N LYS A 146 -10.02 -16.29 -4.03
CA LYS A 146 -8.87 -15.46 -4.45
C LYS A 146 -8.03 -15.08 -3.24
N PRO A 147 -7.32 -16.04 -2.66
CA PRO A 147 -6.53 -15.79 -1.46
C PRO A 147 -5.36 -14.86 -1.73
N VAL A 148 -5.00 -14.07 -0.72
CA VAL A 148 -3.78 -13.26 -0.72
C VAL A 148 -2.65 -13.95 0.02
N THR A 149 -1.43 -13.46 -0.21
CA THR A 149 -0.22 -13.82 0.54
C THR A 149 0.41 -12.55 1.09
N PHE A 150 0.82 -12.57 2.34
CA PHE A 150 1.57 -11.48 2.96
C PHE A 150 3.07 -11.74 2.79
N LEU A 151 3.74 -10.89 2.05
CA LEU A 151 5.16 -10.93 1.73
C LEU A 151 5.91 -10.03 2.70
N VAL A 152 6.60 -10.62 3.67
CA VAL A 152 7.29 -9.92 4.75
C VAL A 152 8.72 -9.59 4.32
N PHE A 153 9.15 -8.34 4.48
CA PHE A 153 10.47 -7.89 4.04
C PHE A 153 11.21 -6.98 5.02
N ASP A 154 10.64 -6.62 6.17
CA ASP A 154 11.36 -5.90 7.23
C ASP A 154 10.81 -6.27 8.61
N LEU A 155 11.66 -6.18 9.65
CA LEU A 155 11.32 -6.42 11.05
C LEU A 155 11.54 -5.13 11.84
N LEU A 156 10.49 -4.62 12.47
CA LEU A 156 10.49 -3.33 13.14
C LEU A 156 10.60 -3.44 14.66
N SER A 157 10.08 -4.52 15.24
CA SER A 157 10.29 -4.89 16.63
C SER A 157 10.20 -6.40 16.83
N CYS A 158 10.83 -6.94 17.86
CA CYS A 158 10.73 -8.34 18.26
C CYS A 158 10.86 -8.45 19.78
N ASP A 159 9.89 -9.12 20.42
CA ASP A 159 9.86 -9.38 21.87
C ASP A 159 10.12 -8.14 22.73
N GLY A 160 9.54 -7.03 22.35
CA GLY A 160 9.68 -5.74 23.04
C GLY A 160 10.95 -4.95 22.68
N GLU A 161 11.89 -5.50 21.91
CA GLU A 161 13.04 -4.74 21.38
C GLU A 161 12.61 -3.95 20.14
N ASP A 162 12.76 -2.61 20.20
CA ASP A 162 12.58 -1.72 19.05
C ASP A 162 13.81 -1.82 18.12
N LEU A 163 13.57 -2.05 16.83
CA LEU A 163 14.60 -2.19 15.81
C LEU A 163 14.66 -1.03 14.80
N LEU A 164 13.83 0.00 14.97
CA LEU A 164 13.73 1.10 14.02
C LEU A 164 15.07 1.80 13.79
N ASP A 165 15.87 1.98 14.85
CA ASP A 165 17.20 2.60 14.79
C ASP A 165 18.33 1.63 14.39
N ARG A 166 18.02 0.34 14.20
CA ARG A 166 19.00 -0.63 13.73
C ARG A 166 19.21 -0.52 12.22
N PRO A 167 20.43 -0.80 11.71
CA PRO A 167 20.67 -0.89 10.29
C PRO A 167 19.74 -1.89 9.59
N TYR A 168 19.31 -1.59 8.35
CA TYR A 168 18.47 -2.50 7.54
C TYR A 168 19.06 -3.91 7.46
N GLN A 169 20.37 -4.04 7.28
CA GLN A 169 21.06 -5.34 7.24
C GLN A 169 20.83 -6.15 8.52
N GLU A 170 20.86 -5.53 9.70
CA GLU A 170 20.62 -6.20 10.97
C GLU A 170 19.17 -6.63 11.10
N ARG A 171 18.22 -5.73 10.81
CA ARG A 171 16.79 -6.04 10.83
C ARG A 171 16.45 -7.19 9.89
N ARG A 172 17.03 -7.17 8.70
CA ARG A 172 16.83 -8.23 7.70
C ARG A 172 17.41 -9.58 8.14
N THR A 173 18.60 -9.58 8.69
CA THR A 173 19.22 -10.81 9.23
C THR A 173 18.39 -11.42 10.35
N ARG A 174 17.83 -10.60 11.24
CA ARG A 174 16.94 -11.05 12.31
C ARG A 174 15.62 -11.58 11.77
N LEU A 175 15.04 -10.92 10.74
CA LEU A 175 13.84 -11.41 10.07
C LEU A 175 14.07 -12.78 9.42
N ASP A 176 15.21 -12.99 8.76
CA ASP A 176 15.57 -14.27 8.15
C ASP A 176 15.77 -15.36 9.20
N ALA A 177 16.37 -15.02 10.37
CA ALA A 177 16.52 -15.96 11.49
C ALA A 177 15.18 -16.33 12.13
N LEU A 178 14.24 -15.37 12.23
CA LEU A 178 12.88 -15.62 12.70
C LEU A 178 12.09 -16.51 11.71
N GLY A 179 12.35 -16.35 10.41
CA GLY A 179 11.89 -17.21 9.32
C GLY A 179 10.37 -17.42 9.24
N PRO A 180 9.52 -16.37 9.38
CA PRO A 180 8.07 -16.57 9.33
C PRO A 180 7.66 -17.17 7.99
N THR A 181 7.19 -18.41 8.03
CA THR A 181 6.73 -19.15 6.85
C THR A 181 5.39 -19.81 7.11
N GLY A 182 4.53 -19.83 6.08
CA GLY A 182 3.22 -20.45 6.15
C GLY A 182 2.52 -20.44 4.81
N GLN A 183 1.28 -20.91 4.76
CA GLN A 183 0.54 -20.97 3.49
C GLN A 183 0.25 -19.58 2.89
N ARG A 184 0.14 -18.54 3.75
CA ARG A 184 -0.32 -17.20 3.36
C ARG A 184 0.61 -16.08 3.81
N TRP A 185 1.82 -16.40 4.22
CA TRP A 185 2.88 -15.44 4.51
C TRP A 185 4.23 -16.09 4.26
N VAL A 186 5.18 -15.29 3.86
CA VAL A 186 6.55 -15.72 3.58
C VAL A 186 7.50 -14.54 3.69
N THR A 187 8.68 -14.77 4.25
CA THR A 187 9.79 -13.83 4.15
C THR A 187 10.30 -13.80 2.71
N THR A 188 10.32 -12.62 2.10
CA THR A 188 10.79 -12.46 0.71
C THR A 188 12.30 -12.62 0.62
N PRO A 189 12.86 -13.09 -0.50
CA PRO A 189 14.30 -13.09 -0.71
C PRO A 189 14.83 -11.65 -0.84
N TRP A 190 16.06 -11.43 -0.39
CA TRP A 190 16.83 -10.23 -0.64
C TRP A 190 18.24 -10.59 -1.08
N PHE A 191 18.90 -9.69 -1.75
CA PHE A 191 20.19 -9.92 -2.38
C PHE A 191 21.15 -8.81 -1.95
N GLN A 192 22.17 -9.16 -1.20
CA GLN A 192 23.17 -8.20 -0.78
C GLN A 192 24.19 -7.96 -1.90
N GLY A 193 24.46 -6.70 -2.18
CA GLY A 193 25.52 -6.32 -3.09
C GLY A 193 26.89 -6.76 -2.58
N THR A 194 27.74 -7.19 -3.49
CA THR A 194 29.05 -7.78 -3.14
C THR A 194 30.24 -6.90 -3.53
N GLY A 195 30.00 -5.74 -4.17
CA GLY A 195 31.04 -4.92 -4.78
C GLY A 195 31.60 -5.53 -6.07
N ALA A 196 32.74 -5.02 -6.53
CA ALA A 196 33.30 -5.31 -7.85
C ALA A 196 33.52 -6.82 -8.09
N GLY A 197 32.77 -7.44 -8.97
CA GLY A 197 32.90 -8.84 -9.41
C GLY A 197 32.03 -9.23 -10.59
N HIS A 198 30.88 -8.56 -10.75
CA HIS A 198 29.97 -8.79 -11.87
C HIS A 198 29.79 -7.51 -12.68
N ARG A 199 29.69 -7.61 -13.99
CA ARG A 199 29.35 -6.45 -14.86
C ARG A 199 27.98 -5.90 -14.41
N GLY A 200 27.96 -4.70 -13.81
CA GLY A 200 26.77 -4.01 -13.31
C GLY A 200 26.37 -4.30 -11.85
N GLY A 201 27.10 -5.15 -11.11
CA GLY A 201 26.79 -5.48 -9.71
C GLY A 201 25.61 -6.43 -9.55
N VAL A 202 25.29 -6.80 -8.29
CA VAL A 202 24.14 -7.64 -7.92
C VAL A 202 22.82 -6.97 -8.28
N GLY A 203 22.73 -5.63 -8.07
CA GLY A 203 21.52 -4.86 -8.35
C GLY A 203 21.07 -4.97 -9.80
N ALA A 204 21.99 -4.93 -10.77
CA ALA A 204 21.64 -5.09 -12.18
C ALA A 204 21.10 -6.50 -12.48
N GLY A 205 21.68 -7.53 -11.86
CA GLY A 205 21.20 -8.92 -12.01
C GLY A 205 19.79 -9.10 -11.45
N VAL A 206 19.52 -8.56 -10.24
CA VAL A 206 18.18 -8.62 -9.62
C VAL A 206 17.16 -7.82 -10.44
N HIS A 207 17.56 -6.66 -10.98
CA HIS A 207 16.69 -5.86 -11.85
C HIS A 207 16.36 -6.60 -13.16
N ALA A 208 17.34 -7.21 -13.82
CA ALA A 208 17.12 -8.03 -15.01
C ALA A 208 16.17 -9.20 -14.71
N ALA A 209 16.40 -9.92 -13.59
CA ALA A 209 15.51 -11.00 -13.16
C ALA A 209 14.08 -10.51 -12.89
N SER A 210 13.91 -9.30 -12.37
CA SER A 210 12.58 -8.72 -12.16
C SER A 210 11.86 -8.45 -13.49
N GLN A 211 12.57 -8.02 -14.52
CA GLN A 211 12.04 -7.80 -15.88
C GLN A 211 11.62 -9.13 -16.55
N GLU A 212 12.50 -10.13 -16.47
CA GLU A 212 12.24 -11.47 -17.05
C GLU A 212 11.01 -12.15 -16.40
N ASN A 213 10.79 -11.91 -15.11
CA ASN A 213 9.64 -12.46 -14.40
C ASN A 213 8.39 -11.55 -14.41
N GLY A 214 8.42 -10.43 -15.15
CA GLY A 214 7.28 -9.52 -15.29
C GLY A 214 6.86 -8.84 -13.98
N LEU A 215 7.81 -8.66 -13.05
CA LEU A 215 7.56 -7.97 -11.79
C LEU A 215 7.56 -6.45 -11.99
N GLU A 216 7.05 -5.70 -11.02
CA GLU A 216 6.97 -4.23 -11.11
C GLU A 216 8.35 -3.55 -11.15
N GLY A 217 9.37 -4.20 -10.62
CA GLY A 217 10.73 -3.70 -10.52
C GLY A 217 11.45 -4.24 -9.30
N ILE A 218 12.33 -3.40 -8.73
CA ILE A 218 13.05 -3.72 -7.49
C ILE A 218 13.06 -2.52 -6.53
N VAL A 219 13.38 -2.80 -5.27
CA VAL A 219 13.70 -1.79 -4.25
C VAL A 219 15.15 -2.01 -3.81
N ALA A 220 15.99 -0.99 -4.02
CA ALA A 220 17.32 -0.95 -3.47
C ALA A 220 17.27 -0.27 -2.09
N LYS A 221 17.76 -0.94 -1.05
CA LYS A 221 17.77 -0.47 0.34
C LYS A 221 19.21 -0.34 0.81
N ARG A 222 19.60 0.83 1.32
CA ARG A 222 20.94 1.06 1.88
C ARG A 222 21.11 0.19 3.13
N LEU A 223 22.14 -0.64 3.18
CA LEU A 223 22.34 -1.62 4.26
C LEU A 223 22.46 -0.98 5.66
N ALA A 224 23.08 0.20 5.74
CA ALA A 224 23.25 0.94 6.99
C ALA A 224 22.04 1.83 7.36
N SER A 225 20.94 1.83 6.56
CA SER A 225 19.79 2.72 6.83
C SER A 225 18.98 2.28 8.04
N THR A 226 18.56 3.25 8.84
CA THR A 226 17.52 3.08 9.87
C THR A 226 16.14 3.08 9.23
N TYR A 227 15.14 2.56 9.94
CA TYR A 227 13.76 2.66 9.51
C TYR A 227 13.15 3.97 9.99
N ARG A 228 12.55 4.73 9.08
CA ARG A 228 11.95 6.05 9.36
C ARG A 228 10.44 6.00 9.16
N PRO A 229 9.65 5.74 10.21
CA PRO A 229 8.20 5.59 10.10
C PRO A 229 7.53 6.78 9.44
N GLY A 230 6.65 6.52 8.47
CA GLY A 230 5.87 7.53 7.76
C GLY A 230 6.66 8.42 6.79
N LEU A 231 7.99 8.34 6.79
CA LEU A 231 8.82 9.23 5.99
C LEU A 231 9.28 8.57 4.68
N ARG A 232 9.39 9.40 3.65
CA ARG A 232 10.05 9.03 2.39
C ARG A 232 11.56 9.23 2.54
N SER A 233 12.36 8.22 2.15
CA SER A 233 13.80 8.27 2.29
C SER A 233 14.53 7.89 0.99
N PRO A 234 15.62 8.58 0.62
CA PRO A 234 16.49 8.21 -0.49
C PRO A 234 17.32 6.95 -0.20
N ASP A 235 17.36 6.50 1.06
CA ASP A 235 18.00 5.24 1.44
C ASP A 235 17.25 4.00 0.93
N TRP A 236 15.98 4.17 0.56
CA TRP A 236 15.19 3.19 -0.17
C TRP A 236 14.83 3.76 -1.54
N ARG A 237 15.28 3.10 -2.61
CA ARG A 237 15.05 3.50 -4.00
C ARG A 237 14.19 2.47 -4.72
N LYS A 238 13.05 2.88 -5.26
CA LYS A 238 12.25 2.04 -6.14
C LYS A 238 12.71 2.23 -7.59
N ILE A 239 13.11 1.16 -8.24
CA ILE A 239 13.51 1.09 -9.65
C ILE A 239 12.45 0.27 -10.36
N LYS A 240 11.60 0.91 -11.15
CA LYS A 240 10.45 0.30 -11.80
C LYS A 240 10.78 -0.19 -13.21
N ASN A 241 10.25 -1.36 -13.60
CA ASN A 241 10.35 -1.90 -14.96
C ASN A 241 9.38 -1.21 -15.93
N ILE A 242 8.24 -0.75 -15.40
CA ILE A 242 7.22 0.00 -16.14
C ILE A 242 7.08 1.35 -15.46
N ARG A 243 7.11 2.42 -16.23
CA ARG A 243 6.83 3.75 -15.69
C ARG A 243 5.38 3.82 -15.28
N THR A 244 5.12 4.15 -14.04
CA THR A 244 3.78 4.40 -13.55
C THR A 244 3.73 5.77 -12.88
N GLN A 245 2.57 6.40 -12.95
CA GLN A 245 2.28 7.69 -12.33
C GLN A 245 0.97 7.59 -11.54
N SER A 246 1.00 7.97 -10.27
CA SER A 246 -0.24 8.21 -9.51
C SER A 246 -0.88 9.49 -10.01
N VAL A 247 -2.18 9.46 -10.27
CA VAL A 247 -2.92 10.57 -10.84
C VAL A 247 -4.21 10.82 -10.08
N VAL A 248 -4.65 12.07 -10.06
CA VAL A 248 -5.96 12.46 -9.52
C VAL A 248 -6.96 12.51 -10.67
N VAL A 249 -8.13 11.90 -10.49
CA VAL A 249 -9.20 11.92 -11.47
C VAL A 249 -10.01 13.22 -11.33
N GLY A 250 -10.00 14.05 -12.36
CA GLY A 250 -10.73 15.34 -12.38
C GLY A 250 -11.94 15.34 -13.31
N GLY A 251 -12.16 14.27 -14.07
CA GLY A 251 -13.29 14.14 -14.97
C GLY A 251 -13.25 12.87 -15.80
N TRP A 252 -14.26 12.72 -16.65
CA TRP A 252 -14.32 11.63 -17.60
C TRP A 252 -15.04 12.05 -18.89
N ARG A 253 -14.84 11.28 -19.95
CA ARG A 253 -15.54 11.47 -21.24
C ARG A 253 -16.37 10.25 -21.57
N PRO A 254 -17.54 10.44 -22.22
CA PRO A 254 -18.41 9.33 -22.62
C PRO A 254 -17.72 8.34 -23.55
N GLY A 255 -18.01 7.06 -23.34
CA GLY A 255 -17.61 6.01 -24.25
C GLY A 255 -18.46 5.95 -25.51
N GLN A 256 -17.95 5.23 -26.52
CA GLN A 256 -18.64 4.93 -27.75
C GLN A 256 -18.88 3.42 -27.91
N GLY A 257 -19.81 3.02 -28.78
CA GLY A 257 -20.11 1.62 -29.05
C GLY A 257 -20.54 0.87 -27.78
N ARG A 258 -19.81 -0.18 -27.39
CA ARG A 258 -20.13 -0.99 -26.21
C ARG A 258 -20.03 -0.24 -24.87
N ARG A 259 -19.31 0.88 -24.83
CA ARG A 259 -19.18 1.76 -23.64
C ARG A 259 -20.10 2.97 -23.70
N ALA A 260 -21.06 3.01 -24.65
CA ALA A 260 -22.02 4.12 -24.75
C ALA A 260 -22.81 4.26 -23.44
N GLY A 261 -22.94 5.50 -22.95
CA GLY A 261 -23.61 5.81 -21.67
C GLY A 261 -22.77 5.60 -20.40
N GLY A 262 -21.51 5.15 -20.54
CA GLY A 262 -20.57 5.02 -19.45
C GLY A 262 -19.24 5.73 -19.73
N ILE A 263 -18.25 5.49 -18.86
CA ILE A 263 -16.92 6.09 -18.98
C ILE A 263 -16.19 5.51 -20.19
N GLY A 264 -15.79 6.37 -21.12
CA GLY A 264 -14.92 6.06 -22.24
C GLY A 264 -13.44 6.28 -21.91
N SER A 265 -13.14 7.40 -21.23
CA SER A 265 -11.80 7.71 -20.72
C SER A 265 -11.90 8.61 -19.48
N LEU A 266 -10.95 8.47 -18.58
CA LEU A 266 -10.75 9.37 -17.45
C LEU A 266 -9.88 10.55 -17.87
N LEU A 267 -10.17 11.75 -17.35
CA LEU A 267 -9.32 12.93 -17.43
C LEU A 267 -8.54 13.03 -16.13
N VAL A 268 -7.22 13.05 -16.21
CA VAL A 268 -6.35 12.90 -15.05
C VAL A 268 -5.35 14.05 -14.93
N GLY A 269 -4.99 14.35 -13.69
CA GLY A 269 -4.04 15.38 -13.34
C GLY A 269 -3.08 14.96 -12.24
N VAL A 270 -2.05 15.79 -12.04
CA VAL A 270 -1.10 15.72 -10.93
C VAL A 270 -1.03 17.10 -10.29
N PRO A 271 -1.07 17.21 -8.95
CA PRO A 271 -0.88 18.49 -8.27
C PRO A 271 0.53 19.06 -8.55
N ASP A 272 0.61 20.38 -8.72
CA ASP A 272 1.88 21.10 -8.71
C ASP A 272 2.33 21.46 -7.28
N ASP A 273 3.45 22.17 -7.16
CA ASP A 273 4.02 22.57 -5.87
C ASP A 273 3.11 23.52 -5.07
N GLU A 274 2.14 24.19 -5.74
CA GLU A 274 1.13 25.05 -5.11
C GLU A 274 -0.19 24.32 -4.84
N GLY A 275 -0.25 23.01 -5.08
CA GLY A 275 -1.43 22.16 -4.89
C GLY A 275 -2.51 22.32 -5.98
N ARG A 276 -2.21 22.99 -7.10
CA ARG A 276 -3.13 23.15 -8.23
C ARG A 276 -3.09 21.88 -9.09
N LEU A 277 -4.26 21.35 -9.45
CA LEU A 277 -4.34 20.14 -10.25
C LEU A 277 -4.02 20.45 -11.73
N ILE A 278 -2.87 19.99 -12.21
CA ILE A 278 -2.42 20.14 -13.60
C ILE A 278 -2.85 18.94 -14.43
N TYR A 279 -3.58 19.19 -15.51
CA TYR A 279 -4.00 18.15 -16.44
C TYR A 279 -2.80 17.50 -17.11
N VAL A 280 -2.71 16.15 -17.03
CA VAL A 280 -1.59 15.38 -17.60
C VAL A 280 -2.01 14.38 -18.68
N GLY A 281 -3.30 14.30 -19.00
CA GLY A 281 -3.79 13.45 -20.10
C GLY A 281 -5.12 12.79 -19.82
N HIS A 282 -5.48 11.88 -20.74
CA HIS A 282 -6.68 11.06 -20.60
C HIS A 282 -6.34 9.57 -20.73
N VAL A 283 -7.01 8.74 -19.96
CA VAL A 283 -6.79 7.29 -19.90
C VAL A 283 -8.02 6.57 -20.44
N GLY A 284 -7.88 5.89 -21.58
CA GLY A 284 -8.97 5.19 -22.26
C GLY A 284 -8.84 3.66 -22.28
N THR A 285 -7.74 3.13 -21.74
CA THR A 285 -7.44 1.69 -21.75
C THR A 285 -7.03 1.19 -20.36
N GLY A 286 -6.93 -0.13 -20.17
CA GLY A 286 -6.52 -0.75 -18.93
C GLY A 286 -7.68 -1.03 -17.97
N PHE A 287 -8.92 -0.73 -18.34
CA PHE A 287 -10.10 -0.98 -17.52
C PHE A 287 -10.80 -2.28 -17.90
N SER A 288 -11.26 -3.02 -16.91
CA SER A 288 -12.34 -3.99 -17.07
C SER A 288 -13.71 -3.30 -17.07
N ASP A 289 -14.73 -3.96 -17.63
CA ASP A 289 -16.11 -3.43 -17.60
C ASP A 289 -16.65 -3.27 -16.17
N GLN A 290 -16.18 -4.10 -15.23
CA GLN A 290 -16.56 -3.98 -13.83
C GLN A 290 -15.94 -2.74 -13.19
N GLU A 291 -14.66 -2.50 -13.41
CA GLU A 291 -13.97 -1.30 -12.89
C GLU A 291 -14.60 0.00 -13.39
N LEU A 292 -14.99 0.04 -14.67
CA LEU A 292 -15.68 1.22 -15.22
C LEU A 292 -17.02 1.50 -14.50
N ARG A 293 -17.78 0.45 -14.16
CA ARG A 293 -19.02 0.59 -13.37
C ARG A 293 -18.74 1.01 -11.93
N ASP A 294 -17.67 0.52 -11.33
CA ASP A 294 -17.27 0.87 -9.97
C ASP A 294 -16.80 2.31 -9.90
N LEU A 295 -15.92 2.73 -10.83
CA LEU A 295 -15.49 4.11 -10.99
C LEU A 295 -16.67 5.07 -11.16
N GLN A 296 -17.64 4.74 -12.00
CA GLN A 296 -18.81 5.59 -12.22
C GLN A 296 -19.65 5.82 -10.96
N ARG A 297 -19.63 4.87 -10.02
CA ARG A 297 -20.30 5.00 -8.71
C ARG A 297 -19.47 5.77 -7.68
N MET A 298 -18.16 5.76 -7.81
CA MET A 298 -17.23 6.43 -6.89
C MET A 298 -17.08 7.93 -7.21
N LEU A 299 -17.21 8.29 -8.49
CA LEU A 299 -16.98 9.66 -8.95
C LEU A 299 -18.13 10.59 -8.57
N THR A 300 -17.86 11.66 -7.83
CA THR A 300 -18.81 12.69 -7.42
C THR A 300 -18.87 13.79 -8.48
N PRO A 301 -20.03 14.06 -9.11
CA PRO A 301 -20.14 15.10 -10.13
C PRO A 301 -19.83 16.50 -9.62
N ARG A 302 -19.18 17.31 -10.47
CA ARG A 302 -18.84 18.71 -10.24
C ARG A 302 -19.28 19.58 -11.42
N ALA A 303 -19.65 20.84 -11.16
CA ALA A 303 -20.15 21.74 -12.20
C ALA A 303 -19.05 22.30 -13.12
N THR A 304 -17.81 22.45 -12.62
CA THR A 304 -16.68 23.05 -13.34
C THR A 304 -15.46 22.15 -13.26
N GLY A 305 -14.59 22.21 -14.26
CA GLY A 305 -13.34 21.43 -14.26
C GLY A 305 -12.45 21.78 -13.07
N PRO A 306 -11.80 20.78 -12.44
CA PRO A 306 -10.90 21.03 -11.32
C PRO A 306 -9.47 21.38 -11.76
N PHE A 307 -9.16 21.23 -13.04
CA PHE A 307 -7.80 21.46 -13.55
C PHE A 307 -7.48 22.94 -13.69
N ASP A 308 -6.29 23.31 -13.26
CA ASP A 308 -5.75 24.66 -13.47
C ASP A 308 -5.24 24.83 -14.91
N GLY A 309 -5.32 26.06 -15.42
CA GLY A 309 -4.89 26.41 -16.76
C GLY A 309 -5.95 26.16 -17.86
N VAL A 310 -5.55 26.47 -19.10
CA VAL A 310 -6.44 26.35 -20.28
C VAL A 310 -6.34 24.94 -20.86
N LEU A 311 -7.44 24.20 -20.79
CA LEU A 311 -7.53 22.89 -21.42
C LEU A 311 -7.85 22.99 -22.92
N PRO A 312 -7.37 22.06 -23.76
CA PRO A 312 -7.75 21.96 -25.15
C PRO A 312 -9.27 21.79 -25.30
N ARG A 313 -9.87 22.43 -26.31
CA ARG A 313 -11.33 22.35 -26.56
C ARG A 313 -11.82 20.90 -26.78
N GLU A 314 -11.01 20.07 -27.39
CA GLU A 314 -11.29 18.64 -27.59
C GLU A 314 -11.41 17.86 -26.26
N VAL A 315 -10.76 18.32 -25.19
CA VAL A 315 -10.84 17.71 -23.85
C VAL A 315 -12.13 18.15 -23.16
N THR A 316 -12.48 19.44 -23.27
CA THR A 316 -13.59 20.04 -22.52
C THR A 316 -14.95 19.81 -23.13
N ARG A 317 -15.06 19.57 -24.46
CA ARG A 317 -16.31 19.53 -25.21
C ARG A 317 -17.36 18.58 -24.66
N ASP A 318 -16.96 17.38 -24.23
CA ASP A 318 -17.87 16.33 -23.74
C ASP A 318 -17.42 15.83 -22.35
N ALA A 319 -16.74 16.68 -21.57
CA ALA A 319 -16.22 16.32 -20.28
C ALA A 319 -17.31 16.35 -19.21
N HIS A 320 -17.37 15.31 -18.41
CA HIS A 320 -18.10 15.25 -17.15
C HIS A 320 -17.09 15.45 -16.02
N TRP A 321 -17.16 16.60 -15.37
CA TRP A 321 -16.25 16.96 -14.29
C TRP A 321 -16.63 16.28 -12.99
N VAL A 322 -15.64 15.95 -12.18
CA VAL A 322 -15.83 15.30 -10.88
C VAL A 322 -14.97 15.98 -9.83
N GLU A 323 -15.34 15.79 -8.55
CA GLU A 323 -14.49 16.22 -7.44
C GLU A 323 -13.16 15.47 -7.52
N PRO A 324 -12.02 16.16 -7.34
CA PRO A 324 -10.69 15.58 -7.50
C PRO A 324 -10.22 14.88 -6.21
N ASP A 325 -11.01 13.92 -5.76
CA ASP A 325 -10.78 13.16 -4.51
C ASP A 325 -10.34 11.71 -4.77
N LEU A 326 -10.50 11.22 -6.01
CA LEU A 326 -10.10 9.86 -6.38
C LEU A 326 -8.68 9.84 -6.96
N VAL A 327 -7.80 9.08 -6.32
CA VAL A 327 -6.45 8.78 -6.83
C VAL A 327 -6.43 7.43 -7.53
N GLY A 328 -5.75 7.36 -8.67
CA GLY A 328 -5.49 6.11 -9.38
C GLY A 328 -4.06 6.00 -9.86
N GLU A 329 -3.66 4.82 -10.30
CA GLU A 329 -2.37 4.59 -10.92
C GLU A 329 -2.51 4.33 -12.42
N VAL A 330 -1.62 4.92 -13.21
CA VAL A 330 -1.54 4.72 -14.65
C VAL A 330 -0.13 4.28 -15.05
N ALA A 331 -0.03 3.25 -15.89
CA ALA A 331 1.20 2.93 -16.59
C ALA A 331 1.33 3.86 -17.81
N HIS A 332 2.53 4.30 -18.13
CA HIS A 332 2.80 5.12 -19.32
C HIS A 332 4.17 4.83 -19.90
N THR A 333 4.40 5.19 -21.17
CA THR A 333 5.70 4.97 -21.82
C THR A 333 6.71 6.07 -21.45
N GLU A 334 6.28 7.33 -21.48
CA GLU A 334 7.13 8.49 -21.20
C GLU A 334 6.27 9.73 -20.92
N TRP A 335 6.87 10.77 -20.36
CA TRP A 335 6.33 12.11 -20.34
C TRP A 335 6.66 12.81 -21.66
N THR A 336 5.66 13.49 -22.26
CA THR A 336 5.91 14.34 -23.43
C THR A 336 6.51 15.70 -23.02
N ALA A 337 7.03 16.46 -23.99
CA ALA A 337 7.55 17.81 -23.76
C ALA A 337 6.50 18.77 -23.17
N GLU A 338 5.20 18.50 -23.43
CA GLU A 338 4.08 19.28 -22.89
C GLU A 338 3.59 18.76 -21.53
N SER A 339 4.40 17.97 -20.85
CA SER A 339 4.06 17.36 -19.54
C SER A 339 2.77 16.52 -19.59
N ARG A 340 2.64 15.68 -20.63
CA ARG A 340 1.54 14.72 -20.78
C ARG A 340 2.04 13.29 -20.70
N LEU A 341 1.20 12.40 -20.17
CA LEU A 341 1.45 10.96 -20.17
C LEU A 341 1.24 10.39 -21.57
N ARG A 342 2.23 9.69 -22.12
CA ARG A 342 2.14 9.03 -23.42
C ARG A 342 1.67 7.60 -23.28
N HIS A 343 0.64 7.20 -24.05
CA HIS A 343 0.00 5.90 -24.01
C HIS A 343 -0.40 5.44 -22.59
N PRO A 344 -1.12 6.29 -21.81
CA PRO A 344 -1.48 5.92 -20.46
C PRO A 344 -2.49 4.77 -20.45
N ALA A 345 -2.27 3.80 -19.57
CA ALA A 345 -3.16 2.67 -19.31
C ALA A 345 -3.47 2.59 -17.82
N TRP A 346 -4.74 2.48 -17.47
CA TRP A 346 -5.21 2.37 -16.09
C TRP A 346 -4.72 1.09 -15.42
N ARG A 347 -4.28 1.19 -14.18
CA ARG A 347 -3.85 0.07 -13.36
C ARG A 347 -4.71 -0.14 -12.13
N GLY A 348 -5.46 0.89 -11.71
CA GLY A 348 -6.37 0.74 -10.59
C GLY A 348 -6.50 2.00 -9.72
N VAL A 349 -7.45 1.96 -8.79
CA VAL A 349 -7.64 2.98 -7.77
C VAL A 349 -6.58 2.81 -6.67
N ARG A 350 -6.11 3.94 -6.13
CA ARG A 350 -5.13 4.02 -5.03
C ARG A 350 -5.83 4.61 -3.79
N ASP A 351 -6.51 3.76 -3.05
CA ASP A 351 -7.17 4.14 -1.78
C ASP A 351 -6.21 4.36 -0.61
N ASP A 352 -4.95 3.99 -0.83
CA ASP A 352 -3.84 4.24 0.09
C ASP A 352 -3.24 5.64 -0.07
N LEU A 353 -3.69 6.44 -1.07
CA LEU A 353 -3.23 7.79 -1.36
C LEU A 353 -4.38 8.78 -1.25
N GLU A 354 -4.05 10.01 -0.80
CA GLU A 354 -4.88 11.20 -0.97
C GLU A 354 -4.35 12.03 -2.16
N PRO A 355 -5.17 12.95 -2.74
CA PRO A 355 -4.69 13.82 -3.80
C PRO A 355 -3.39 14.57 -3.48
N ASP A 356 -3.22 15.01 -2.24
CA ASP A 356 -2.03 15.74 -1.76
C ASP A 356 -0.77 14.84 -1.65
N ASP A 357 -0.93 13.51 -1.67
CA ASP A 357 0.19 12.56 -1.69
C ASP A 357 0.77 12.36 -3.11
N VAL A 358 0.04 12.81 -4.13
CA VAL A 358 0.40 12.59 -5.54
C VAL A 358 1.49 13.59 -5.95
N VAL A 359 2.61 13.05 -6.43
CA VAL A 359 3.74 13.83 -6.95
C VAL A 359 4.15 13.31 -8.31
N VAL A 360 4.76 14.16 -9.14
CA VAL A 360 5.32 13.72 -10.42
C VAL A 360 6.44 12.70 -10.14
N GLU A 361 6.31 11.52 -10.74
CA GLU A 361 7.36 10.50 -10.71
C GLU A 361 8.27 10.66 -11.95
N PRO A 362 9.62 10.62 -11.79
CA PRO A 362 10.58 10.82 -12.87
C PRO A 362 10.58 9.69 -13.91
#